data_758e1c7d999ff2e4c4d62e27e8c06918
#
_entry.id   758e1c7d999ff2e4c4d62e27e8c06918
#
_cell.length_a   1.000
_cell.length_b   1.000
_cell.length_c   1.000
_cell.angle_alpha   90.00
_cell.angle_beta   90.00
_cell.angle_gamma   90.00
#
_symmetry.space_group_name_H-M   'P 1'
#
loop_
_entity.id
_entity.type
_entity.pdbx_description
1 polymer ?
#
loop_
_entity_poly.entity_id
_entity_poly.type
_entity_poly.pdbx_seq_one_letter_code
_entity_poly.pdbx_strand_id
1 'polypeptide(L)'
;QAARERRLPKLLVLEDLRGELHGHTTWSDGTASVMEMAEAARRRGYQYWGVTDHSVGLGVVQGVDGERLRRQRQEIDAANAHFAVQGIDFHLLQGSEVEILADGSLGLPDEVLKTLDVAVASIHSAQRQDRETITARCLKAVYNPYIDILGHPTGRLLGSRPPTELDVERVLQACAETGTVVEINANPARLDLNDVYARRAVELGCKIAINCDAHATDGMDILEYGIATAR
;
A
#
# COMPACT_ATOMS: atom_id res chain seq x y z
N GLN A 1 26.68 -23.26 -8.58
CA GLN A 1 27.71 -23.46 -7.53
C GLN A 1 27.08 -23.35 -6.14
N ALA A 2 26.37 -22.23 -5.76
CA ALA A 2 25.78 -22.01 -4.45
C ALA A 2 24.83 -23.15 -3.98
N ALA A 3 24.04 -23.73 -4.89
CA ALA A 3 23.15 -24.85 -4.59
C ALA A 3 23.94 -26.10 -4.16
N ARG A 4 25.03 -26.42 -4.88
CA ARG A 4 25.91 -27.54 -4.54
C ARG A 4 26.59 -27.37 -3.17
N GLU A 5 26.86 -26.13 -2.80
CA GLU A 5 27.51 -25.75 -1.54
C GLU A 5 26.48 -25.50 -0.40
N ARG A 6 25.19 -25.74 -0.65
CA ARG A 6 24.08 -25.48 0.29
C ARG A 6 24.06 -24.04 0.85
N ARG A 7 24.49 -23.06 0.02
CA ARG A 7 24.54 -21.63 0.36
C ARG A 7 23.47 -20.81 -0.34
N LEU A 8 22.37 -21.45 -0.78
CA LEU A 8 21.22 -20.70 -1.27
C LEU A 8 20.60 -19.89 -0.13
N PRO A 9 20.24 -18.63 -0.36
CA PRO A 9 19.53 -17.84 0.64
C PRO A 9 18.15 -18.48 0.90
N LYS A 10 17.64 -18.30 2.13
CA LYS A 10 16.22 -18.56 2.39
C LYS A 10 15.43 -17.48 1.64
N LEU A 11 14.69 -17.88 0.64
CA LEU A 11 13.82 -16.96 -0.10
C LEU A 11 12.50 -16.76 0.65
N LEU A 12 11.92 -15.59 0.49
CA LEU A 12 10.58 -15.25 1.00
C LEU A 12 9.55 -16.23 0.44
N VAL A 13 8.63 -16.68 1.27
CA VAL A 13 7.49 -17.53 0.90
C VAL A 13 6.19 -16.89 1.38
N LEU A 14 5.04 -17.36 0.88
CA LEU A 14 3.74 -16.78 1.23
C LEU A 14 3.49 -16.84 2.74
N GLU A 15 3.91 -17.91 3.39
CA GLU A 15 3.74 -18.15 4.82
C GLU A 15 4.58 -17.20 5.71
N ASP A 16 5.57 -16.50 5.14
CA ASP A 16 6.33 -15.49 5.87
C ASP A 16 5.54 -14.17 6.01
N LEU A 17 4.51 -13.95 5.18
CA LEU A 17 3.64 -12.76 5.25
C LEU A 17 2.53 -12.98 6.28
N ARG A 18 2.31 -11.97 7.10
CA ARG A 18 1.33 -12.01 8.19
C ARG A 18 0.08 -11.19 7.91
N GLY A 19 0.09 -10.38 6.87
CA GLY A 19 -1.01 -9.50 6.51
C GLY A 19 -0.62 -8.55 5.40
N GLU A 20 -1.56 -7.72 5.02
CA GLU A 20 -1.42 -6.68 3.99
C GLU A 20 -1.88 -5.33 4.54
N LEU A 21 -1.34 -4.25 3.96
CA LEU A 21 -1.59 -2.87 4.40
C LEU A 21 -2.19 -1.99 3.30
N HIS A 22 -2.67 -2.59 2.20
CA HIS A 22 -3.26 -1.85 1.08
C HIS A 22 -4.44 -2.63 0.50
N GLY A 23 -5.64 -2.17 0.81
CA GLY A 23 -6.87 -2.75 0.27
C GLY A 23 -8.10 -1.87 0.49
N HIS A 24 -9.10 -2.05 -0.36
CA HIS A 24 -10.26 -1.18 -0.52
C HIS A 24 -11.56 -1.89 -0.18
N THR A 25 -12.53 -1.10 0.25
CA THR A 25 -13.87 -1.58 0.62
C THR A 25 -14.93 -0.75 -0.10
N THR A 26 -16.21 -1.03 0.20
CA THR A 26 -17.33 -0.21 -0.28
C THR A 26 -17.32 1.23 0.25
N TRP A 27 -16.35 1.61 1.08
CA TRP A 27 -16.14 3.00 1.48
C TRP A 27 -15.54 3.85 0.38
N SER A 28 -14.83 3.25 -0.59
CA SER A 28 -14.37 3.94 -1.81
C SER A 28 -14.89 3.21 -3.06
N ASP A 29 -14.09 2.36 -3.67
CA ASP A 29 -14.38 1.67 -4.92
C ASP A 29 -14.20 0.15 -4.84
N GLY A 30 -13.96 -0.39 -3.66
CA GLY A 30 -14.04 -1.82 -3.42
C GLY A 30 -15.47 -2.35 -3.52
N THR A 31 -15.62 -3.63 -3.78
CA THR A 31 -16.92 -4.29 -4.01
C THR A 31 -17.46 -5.04 -2.79
N ALA A 32 -16.67 -5.14 -1.72
CA ALA A 32 -17.00 -5.84 -0.48
C ALA A 32 -16.93 -4.90 0.73
N SER A 33 -17.75 -5.18 1.74
CA SER A 33 -17.75 -4.46 3.01
C SER A 33 -16.48 -4.70 3.82
N VAL A 34 -16.23 -3.87 4.83
CA VAL A 34 -15.11 -4.04 5.78
C VAL A 34 -15.11 -5.47 6.36
N MET A 35 -16.26 -5.98 6.80
CA MET A 35 -16.36 -7.31 7.40
C MET A 35 -16.09 -8.43 6.39
N GLU A 36 -16.61 -8.33 5.16
CA GLU A 36 -16.36 -9.34 4.12
C GLU A 36 -14.88 -9.41 3.74
N MET A 37 -14.21 -8.26 3.61
CA MET A 37 -12.77 -8.20 3.35
C MET A 37 -11.97 -8.74 4.53
N ALA A 38 -12.34 -8.39 5.77
CA ALA A 38 -11.72 -8.89 6.99
C ALA A 38 -11.79 -10.42 7.09
N GLU A 39 -12.96 -11.02 6.85
CA GLU A 39 -13.15 -12.47 6.84
C GLU A 39 -12.37 -13.15 5.72
N ALA A 40 -12.25 -12.50 4.56
CA ALA A 40 -11.46 -13.01 3.46
C ALA A 40 -9.95 -13.02 3.80
N ALA A 41 -9.43 -11.97 4.42
CA ALA A 41 -8.05 -11.87 4.88
C ALA A 41 -7.76 -12.92 5.98
N ARG A 42 -8.64 -13.02 6.98
CA ARG A 42 -8.52 -14.01 8.05
C ARG A 42 -8.49 -15.45 7.53
N ARG A 43 -9.37 -15.80 6.58
CA ARG A 43 -9.38 -17.16 5.97
C ARG A 43 -8.09 -17.51 5.24
N ARG A 44 -7.32 -16.50 4.79
CA ARG A 44 -5.99 -16.67 4.19
C ARG A 44 -4.88 -16.80 5.23
N GLY A 45 -5.22 -16.75 6.52
CA GLY A 45 -4.26 -16.88 7.61
C GLY A 45 -3.57 -15.57 7.99
N TYR A 46 -4.08 -14.42 7.52
CA TYR A 46 -3.55 -13.13 7.93
C TYR A 46 -3.84 -12.87 9.41
N GLN A 47 -2.91 -12.20 10.07
CA GLN A 47 -3.05 -11.72 11.46
C GLN A 47 -3.60 -10.29 11.51
N TYR A 48 -3.42 -9.53 10.44
CA TYR A 48 -3.96 -8.18 10.30
C TYR A 48 -4.24 -7.85 8.83
N TRP A 49 -5.08 -6.86 8.61
CA TRP A 49 -5.34 -6.29 7.29
C TRP A 49 -5.63 -4.79 7.40
N GLY A 50 -5.03 -4.00 6.48
CA GLY A 50 -5.23 -2.55 6.39
C GLY A 50 -6.42 -2.21 5.49
N VAL A 51 -7.41 -1.51 6.05
CA VAL A 51 -8.49 -0.88 5.29
C VAL A 51 -7.98 0.48 4.85
N THR A 52 -7.61 0.62 3.59
CA THR A 52 -6.95 1.83 3.06
C THR A 52 -7.71 2.44 1.89
N ASP A 53 -8.99 2.62 2.07
CA ASP A 53 -9.87 3.25 1.08
C ASP A 53 -9.30 4.59 0.58
N HIS A 54 -9.53 4.87 -0.72
CA HIS A 54 -9.04 6.10 -1.36
C HIS A 54 -9.50 7.36 -0.63
N SER A 55 -8.56 8.29 -0.42
CA SER A 55 -8.89 9.63 0.07
C SER A 55 -9.61 10.47 -0.99
N VAL A 56 -10.19 11.58 -0.55
CA VAL A 56 -10.66 12.64 -1.46
C VAL A 56 -9.50 13.17 -2.30
N GLY A 57 -9.83 13.72 -3.49
CA GLY A 57 -8.84 14.26 -4.43
C GLY A 57 -8.69 13.42 -5.70
N LEU A 58 -9.10 12.16 -5.69
CA LEU A 58 -9.19 11.30 -6.87
C LEU A 58 -10.57 11.46 -7.50
N GLY A 59 -10.69 12.31 -8.53
CA GLY A 59 -11.98 12.78 -9.09
C GLY A 59 -12.91 11.70 -9.69
N VAL A 60 -12.45 10.46 -9.81
CA VAL A 60 -13.21 9.33 -10.37
C VAL A 60 -13.76 8.37 -9.30
N VAL A 61 -13.37 8.53 -8.05
CA VAL A 61 -13.76 7.68 -6.93
C VAL A 61 -14.37 8.53 -5.82
N GLN A 62 -15.41 8.04 -5.16
CA GLN A 62 -15.95 8.67 -3.96
C GLN A 62 -15.01 8.42 -2.77
N GLY A 63 -13.93 9.19 -2.69
CA GLY A 63 -12.93 9.07 -1.64
C GLY A 63 -13.44 9.38 -0.24
N VAL A 64 -12.70 8.94 0.77
CA VAL A 64 -12.99 9.22 2.18
C VAL A 64 -12.33 10.52 2.63
N ASP A 65 -13.10 11.37 3.30
CA ASP A 65 -12.64 12.54 4.04
C ASP A 65 -12.56 12.24 5.54
N GLY A 66 -12.18 13.22 6.34
CA GLY A 66 -12.06 13.04 7.79
C GLY A 66 -13.38 12.68 8.50
N GLU A 67 -14.55 13.08 7.98
CA GLU A 67 -15.84 12.69 8.55
C GLU A 67 -16.17 11.23 8.20
N ARG A 68 -15.99 10.85 6.94
CA ARG A 68 -16.19 9.45 6.50
C ARG A 68 -15.23 8.50 7.20
N LEU A 69 -13.97 8.89 7.42
CA LEU A 69 -12.99 8.10 8.17
C LEU A 69 -13.41 7.90 9.64
N ARG A 70 -13.96 8.93 10.31
CA ARG A 70 -14.50 8.75 11.68
C ARG A 70 -15.65 7.74 11.73
N ARG A 71 -16.50 7.70 10.72
CA ARG A 71 -17.60 6.73 10.61
C ARG A 71 -17.07 5.34 10.28
N GLN A 72 -16.11 5.23 9.38
CA GLN A 72 -15.44 3.98 9.03
C GLN A 72 -14.72 3.37 10.25
N ARG A 73 -14.09 4.20 11.10
CA ARG A 73 -13.46 3.75 12.36
C ARG A 73 -14.46 3.00 13.24
N GLN A 74 -15.68 3.47 13.34
CA GLN A 74 -16.72 2.77 14.15
C GLN A 74 -17.04 1.38 13.60
N GLU A 75 -17.06 1.21 12.28
CA GLU A 75 -17.27 -0.09 11.63
C GLU A 75 -16.07 -1.02 11.86
N ILE A 76 -14.85 -0.50 11.71
CA ILE A 76 -13.61 -1.25 11.96
C ILE A 76 -13.51 -1.68 13.43
N ASP A 77 -13.79 -0.78 14.37
CA ASP A 77 -13.78 -1.08 15.80
C ASP A 77 -14.82 -2.14 16.16
N ALA A 78 -16.02 -2.09 15.56
CA ALA A 78 -17.05 -3.11 15.73
C ALA A 78 -16.60 -4.48 15.18
N ALA A 79 -15.93 -4.50 14.03
CA ALA A 79 -15.38 -5.73 13.46
C ALA A 79 -14.25 -6.31 14.33
N ASN A 80 -13.35 -5.48 14.84
CA ASN A 80 -12.30 -5.90 15.76
C ASN A 80 -12.86 -6.46 17.07
N ALA A 81 -13.89 -5.81 17.62
CA ALA A 81 -14.59 -6.30 18.81
C ALA A 81 -15.27 -7.65 18.56
N HIS A 82 -15.86 -7.86 17.38
CA HIS A 82 -16.45 -9.13 16.99
C HIS A 82 -15.41 -10.27 16.98
N PHE A 83 -14.24 -10.07 16.38
CA PHE A 83 -13.16 -11.05 16.38
C PHE A 83 -12.62 -11.34 17.80
N ALA A 84 -12.43 -10.29 18.59
CA ALA A 84 -11.94 -10.41 19.97
C ALA A 84 -12.89 -11.24 20.86
N VAL A 85 -14.21 -11.04 20.77
CA VAL A 85 -15.21 -11.81 21.52
C VAL A 85 -15.17 -13.30 21.14
N GLN A 86 -14.82 -13.63 19.90
CA GLN A 86 -14.70 -15.01 19.43
C GLN A 86 -13.32 -15.62 19.74
N GLY A 87 -12.40 -14.88 20.35
CA GLY A 87 -11.03 -15.34 20.60
C GLY A 87 -10.19 -15.50 19.33
N ILE A 88 -10.55 -14.78 18.28
CA ILE A 88 -9.83 -14.79 16.99
C ILE A 88 -8.69 -13.75 17.04
N ASP A 89 -7.46 -14.21 16.85
CA ASP A 89 -6.27 -13.35 16.76
C ASP A 89 -6.12 -12.77 15.35
N PHE A 90 -6.96 -11.78 15.05
CA PHE A 90 -6.95 -11.01 13.79
C PHE A 90 -7.32 -9.58 14.08
N HIS A 91 -6.66 -8.62 13.43
CA HIS A 91 -6.88 -7.21 13.67
C HIS A 91 -6.97 -6.40 12.38
N LEU A 92 -8.01 -5.57 12.26
CA LEU A 92 -8.13 -4.55 11.22
C LEU A 92 -7.43 -3.27 11.66
N LEU A 93 -6.63 -2.73 10.77
CA LEU A 93 -6.03 -1.40 10.89
C LEU A 93 -6.81 -0.43 10.01
N GLN A 94 -7.12 0.76 10.54
CA GLN A 94 -7.68 1.83 9.72
C GLN A 94 -6.58 2.62 9.04
N GLY A 95 -6.65 2.71 7.74
CA GLY A 95 -5.77 3.56 6.96
C GLY A 95 -6.51 4.35 5.89
N SER A 96 -5.74 4.91 4.99
CA SER A 96 -6.24 5.48 3.74
C SER A 96 -5.14 5.43 2.68
N GLU A 97 -5.53 5.14 1.43
CA GLU A 97 -4.68 5.46 0.30
C GLU A 97 -4.86 6.93 -0.05
N VAL A 98 -3.86 7.70 0.35
CA VAL A 98 -3.86 9.17 0.31
C VAL A 98 -3.34 9.63 -1.04
N GLU A 99 -4.20 10.32 -1.82
CA GLU A 99 -3.77 10.91 -3.08
C GLU A 99 -2.70 11.98 -2.87
N ILE A 100 -1.58 11.87 -3.58
CA ILE A 100 -0.60 12.93 -3.70
C ILE A 100 -1.06 13.85 -4.84
N LEU A 101 -1.57 15.02 -4.54
CA LEU A 101 -2.14 15.96 -5.50
C LEU A 101 -1.07 16.55 -6.44
N ALA A 102 -1.48 17.16 -7.53
CA ALA A 102 -0.57 17.67 -8.58
C ALA A 102 0.46 18.68 -8.09
N ASP A 103 0.18 19.39 -7.01
CA ASP A 103 1.09 20.35 -6.34
C ASP A 103 1.91 19.73 -5.19
N GLY A 104 1.75 18.42 -4.98
CA GLY A 104 2.40 17.66 -3.91
C GLY A 104 1.74 17.81 -2.54
N SER A 105 0.60 18.48 -2.42
CA SER A 105 -0.23 18.39 -1.21
C SER A 105 -0.91 17.03 -1.14
N LEU A 106 -1.37 16.65 0.06
CA LEU A 106 -2.03 15.37 0.29
C LEU A 106 -3.55 15.52 0.28
N GLY A 107 -4.27 14.51 -0.15
CA GLY A 107 -5.73 14.47 -0.18
C GLY A 107 -6.39 14.52 1.21
N LEU A 108 -5.60 14.32 2.27
CA LEU A 108 -6.05 14.45 3.66
C LEU A 108 -5.11 15.41 4.41
N PRO A 109 -5.63 16.26 5.31
CA PRO A 109 -4.80 17.11 6.15
C PRO A 109 -4.14 16.32 7.28
N ASP A 110 -3.02 16.83 7.80
CA ASP A 110 -2.22 16.18 8.85
C ASP A 110 -3.02 15.84 10.11
N GLU A 111 -4.04 16.66 10.47
CA GLU A 111 -4.92 16.41 11.60
C GLU A 111 -5.75 15.14 11.44
N VAL A 112 -5.99 14.71 10.21
CA VAL A 112 -6.66 13.45 9.89
C VAL A 112 -5.63 12.34 9.79
N LEU A 113 -4.54 12.55 9.06
CA LEU A 113 -3.48 11.55 8.86
C LEU A 113 -2.97 10.97 10.18
N LYS A 114 -2.69 11.81 11.17
CA LYS A 114 -2.22 11.38 12.50
C LYS A 114 -3.18 10.49 13.30
N THR A 115 -4.44 10.37 12.85
CA THR A 115 -5.44 9.50 13.50
C THR A 115 -5.54 8.11 12.86
N LEU A 116 -4.87 7.91 11.73
CA LEU A 116 -4.83 6.63 11.03
C LEU A 116 -3.80 5.70 11.67
N ASP A 117 -4.03 4.40 11.53
CA ASP A 117 -3.07 3.37 11.92
C ASP A 117 -2.02 3.15 10.82
N VAL A 118 -2.37 3.45 9.55
CA VAL A 118 -1.47 3.39 8.39
C VAL A 118 -1.93 4.35 7.29
N ALA A 119 -1.02 5.11 6.71
CA ALA A 119 -1.27 5.96 5.55
C ALA A 119 -0.39 5.53 4.37
N VAL A 120 -1.04 5.16 3.26
CA VAL A 120 -0.39 4.82 1.99
C VAL A 120 -0.50 6.01 1.05
N ALA A 121 0.60 6.63 0.66
CA ALA A 121 0.57 7.76 -0.28
C ALA A 121 0.80 7.28 -1.71
N SER A 122 -0.07 7.68 -2.64
CA SER A 122 -0.02 7.24 -4.04
C SER A 122 -0.30 8.38 -5.03
N ILE A 123 0.23 8.25 -6.25
CA ILE A 123 0.01 9.19 -7.35
C ILE A 123 -0.94 8.55 -8.37
N HIS A 124 -2.16 9.08 -8.49
CA HIS A 124 -3.14 8.65 -9.49
C HIS A 124 -3.43 9.73 -10.53
N SER A 125 -3.29 11.00 -10.17
CA SER A 125 -3.58 12.14 -11.03
C SER A 125 -2.30 12.79 -11.55
N ALA A 126 -2.40 13.58 -12.64
CA ALA A 126 -1.29 14.35 -13.22
C ALA A 126 0.01 13.54 -13.43
N GLN A 127 -0.10 12.29 -13.84
CA GLN A 127 1.03 11.35 -13.98
C GLN A 127 2.00 11.67 -15.13
N ARG A 128 1.65 12.64 -16.00
CA ARG A 128 2.46 13.07 -17.14
C ARG A 128 3.28 14.33 -16.87
N GLN A 129 3.43 14.70 -15.60
CA GLN A 129 4.35 15.78 -15.22
C GLN A 129 5.80 15.40 -15.56
N ASP A 130 6.65 16.42 -15.76
CA ASP A 130 8.07 16.21 -15.97
C ASP A 130 8.76 15.59 -14.74
N ARG A 131 9.95 15.04 -14.96
CA ARG A 131 10.71 14.28 -13.96
C ARG A 131 10.91 15.06 -12.65
N GLU A 132 11.32 16.31 -12.73
CA GLU A 132 11.62 17.10 -11.53
C GLU A 132 10.34 17.41 -10.75
N THR A 133 9.26 17.79 -11.44
CA THR A 133 7.97 18.10 -10.83
C THR A 133 7.38 16.89 -10.13
N ILE A 134 7.32 15.72 -10.81
CA ILE A 134 6.71 14.52 -10.21
C ILE A 134 7.57 13.96 -9.07
N THR A 135 8.90 14.09 -9.18
CA THR A 135 9.81 13.68 -8.11
C THR A 135 9.68 14.58 -6.88
N ALA A 136 9.67 15.91 -7.05
CA ALA A 136 9.48 16.85 -5.96
C ALA A 136 8.13 16.64 -5.25
N ARG A 137 7.07 16.38 -6.01
CA ARG A 137 5.74 16.03 -5.53
C ARG A 137 5.76 14.78 -4.66
N CYS A 138 6.39 13.72 -5.11
CA CYS A 138 6.53 12.46 -4.38
C CYS A 138 7.37 12.64 -3.10
N LEU A 139 8.51 13.34 -3.20
CA LEU A 139 9.37 13.62 -2.04
C LEU A 139 8.64 14.40 -0.95
N LYS A 140 7.79 15.36 -1.32
CA LYS A 140 7.00 16.13 -0.35
C LYS A 140 6.07 15.20 0.47
N ALA A 141 5.50 14.17 -0.14
CA ALA A 141 4.72 13.16 0.56
C ALA A 141 5.60 12.27 1.45
N VAL A 142 6.73 11.78 0.94
CA VAL A 142 7.67 10.90 1.68
C VAL A 142 8.24 11.61 2.92
N TYR A 143 8.48 12.92 2.87
CA TYR A 143 8.93 13.69 4.03
C TYR A 143 7.82 14.09 5.00
N ASN A 144 6.55 13.80 4.70
CA ASN A 144 5.47 14.00 5.66
C ASN A 144 5.53 12.91 6.75
N PRO A 145 5.62 13.27 8.05
CA PRO A 145 5.82 12.30 9.12
C PRO A 145 4.63 11.35 9.39
N TYR A 146 3.51 11.59 8.74
CA TYR A 146 2.29 10.79 8.85
C TYR A 146 2.08 9.86 7.65
N ILE A 147 3.03 9.77 6.74
CA ILE A 147 2.99 8.81 5.63
C ILE A 147 3.88 7.62 5.97
N ASP A 148 3.27 6.45 6.03
CA ASP A 148 3.93 5.20 6.39
C ASP A 148 4.45 4.44 5.17
N ILE A 149 3.67 4.44 4.08
CA ILE A 149 3.96 3.64 2.88
C ILE A 149 3.85 4.51 1.64
N LEU A 150 4.79 4.35 0.71
CA LEU A 150 4.68 4.86 -0.66
C LEU A 150 4.11 3.73 -1.54
N GLY A 151 2.84 3.86 -1.95
CA GLY A 151 2.10 2.88 -2.72
C GLY A 151 2.45 2.94 -4.22
N HIS A 152 2.55 1.79 -4.90
CA HIS A 152 2.85 1.60 -6.34
C HIS A 152 3.59 2.79 -6.98
N PRO A 153 4.85 3.05 -6.59
CA PRO A 153 5.55 4.32 -6.74
C PRO A 153 5.67 4.83 -8.18
N THR A 154 5.79 3.93 -9.16
CA THR A 154 5.97 4.33 -10.56
C THR A 154 4.65 4.51 -11.29
N GLY A 155 3.53 4.05 -10.73
CA GLY A 155 2.20 4.15 -11.32
C GLY A 155 2.04 3.40 -12.64
N ARG A 156 2.97 2.49 -12.99
CA ARG A 156 2.91 1.74 -14.26
C ARG A 156 1.73 0.79 -14.30
N LEU A 157 1.24 0.54 -15.53
CA LEU A 157 0.34 -0.56 -15.86
C LEU A 157 0.92 -1.32 -17.05
N LEU A 158 1.29 -2.56 -16.83
CA LEU A 158 1.93 -3.40 -17.87
C LEU A 158 1.03 -3.53 -19.09
N GLY A 159 1.59 -3.26 -20.26
CA GLY A 159 0.87 -3.29 -21.54
C GLY A 159 -0.06 -2.11 -21.81
N SER A 160 -0.30 -1.18 -20.87
CA SER A 160 -1.25 -0.07 -21.07
C SER A 160 -0.71 1.32 -20.71
N ARG A 161 0.09 1.45 -19.65
CA ARG A 161 0.64 2.73 -19.19
C ARG A 161 2.09 2.58 -18.77
N PRO A 162 3.02 3.34 -19.37
CA PRO A 162 4.41 3.35 -18.92
C PRO A 162 4.53 3.90 -17.50
N PRO A 163 5.64 3.63 -16.80
CA PRO A 163 5.93 4.29 -15.52
C PRO A 163 5.99 5.81 -15.70
N THR A 164 5.70 6.52 -14.63
CA THR A 164 5.92 7.98 -14.57
C THR A 164 7.42 8.29 -14.68
N GLU A 165 7.78 9.50 -15.08
CA GLU A 165 9.17 9.97 -15.16
C GLU A 165 9.82 10.20 -13.78
N LEU A 166 9.38 9.47 -12.74
CA LEU A 166 9.87 9.59 -11.38
C LEU A 166 11.37 9.30 -11.28
N ASP A 167 12.11 10.12 -10.54
CA ASP A 167 13.47 9.78 -10.11
C ASP A 167 13.42 8.79 -8.95
N VAL A 168 13.27 7.51 -9.30
CA VAL A 168 13.09 6.43 -8.32
C VAL A 168 14.27 6.37 -7.34
N GLU A 169 15.50 6.61 -7.79
CA GLU A 169 16.68 6.57 -6.92
C GLU A 169 16.60 7.63 -5.81
N ARG A 170 16.26 8.88 -6.14
CA ARG A 170 16.09 9.96 -5.15
C ARG A 170 14.95 9.66 -4.17
N VAL A 171 13.86 9.10 -4.68
CA VAL A 171 12.70 8.75 -3.84
C VAL A 171 13.04 7.61 -2.89
N LEU A 172 13.72 6.56 -3.34
CA LEU A 172 14.16 5.46 -2.48
C LEU A 172 15.16 5.92 -1.40
N GLN A 173 16.07 6.85 -1.74
CA GLN A 173 16.97 7.46 -0.76
C GLN A 173 16.17 8.21 0.32
N ALA A 174 15.19 9.01 -0.06
CA ALA A 174 14.31 9.69 0.90
C ALA A 174 13.51 8.71 1.75
N CYS A 175 12.97 7.62 1.17
CA CYS A 175 12.29 6.58 1.94
C CYS A 175 13.22 5.90 2.97
N ALA A 176 14.48 5.66 2.61
CA ALA A 176 15.48 5.12 3.54
C ALA A 176 15.79 6.11 4.68
N GLU A 177 15.85 7.43 4.39
CA GLU A 177 16.11 8.49 5.37
C GLU A 177 14.94 8.68 6.34
N THR A 178 13.70 8.67 5.84
CA THR A 178 12.49 8.90 6.64
C THR A 178 11.98 7.66 7.34
N GLY A 179 12.36 6.46 6.86
CA GLY A 179 11.80 5.19 7.29
C GLY A 179 10.48 4.84 6.61
N THR A 180 10.04 5.62 5.62
CA THR A 180 8.85 5.33 4.82
C THR A 180 9.04 4.00 4.09
N VAL A 181 8.07 3.11 4.25
CA VAL A 181 8.06 1.79 3.62
C VAL A 181 7.75 1.93 2.12
N VAL A 182 8.36 1.13 1.27
CA VAL A 182 8.07 1.15 -0.17
C VAL A 182 7.27 -0.09 -0.55
N GLU A 183 6.23 0.11 -1.33
CA GLU A 183 5.36 -0.98 -1.75
C GLU A 183 5.93 -1.78 -2.93
N ILE A 184 5.73 -3.10 -2.89
CA ILE A 184 5.60 -3.96 -4.07
C ILE A 184 4.12 -4.28 -4.21
N ASN A 185 3.42 -3.59 -5.11
CA ASN A 185 2.05 -3.90 -5.47
C ASN A 185 2.03 -5.19 -6.29
N ALA A 186 1.38 -6.21 -5.75
CA ALA A 186 1.37 -7.57 -6.31
C ALA A 186 0.44 -7.74 -7.52
N ASN A 187 -0.37 -6.70 -7.86
CA ASN A 187 -1.26 -6.78 -9.01
C ASN A 187 -0.47 -7.09 -10.28
N PRO A 188 -0.78 -8.20 -11.00
CA PRO A 188 -0.02 -8.61 -12.20
C PRO A 188 -0.01 -7.55 -13.31
N ALA A 189 -1.01 -6.64 -13.33
CA ALA A 189 -0.99 -5.50 -14.24
C ALA A 189 -0.01 -4.39 -13.81
N ARG A 190 0.50 -4.42 -12.56
CA ARG A 190 1.42 -3.41 -12.02
C ARG A 190 2.81 -3.98 -11.75
N LEU A 191 2.94 -4.90 -10.78
CA LEU A 191 4.20 -5.38 -10.19
C LEU A 191 5.13 -4.19 -9.86
N ASP A 192 4.65 -3.27 -9.06
CA ASP A 192 5.25 -1.96 -8.81
C ASP A 192 5.51 -1.75 -7.29
N LEU A 193 6.74 -1.71 -6.87
CA LEU A 193 8.01 -1.68 -7.61
C LEU A 193 8.27 -2.98 -8.38
N ASN A 194 9.06 -2.86 -9.47
CA ASN A 194 9.63 -4.02 -10.12
C ASN A 194 10.81 -4.60 -9.31
N ASP A 195 11.30 -5.77 -9.74
CA ASP A 195 12.40 -6.50 -9.11
C ASP A 195 13.70 -5.68 -9.01
N VAL A 196 14.05 -4.90 -10.04
CA VAL A 196 15.26 -4.07 -10.08
C VAL A 196 15.20 -2.97 -9.01
N TYR A 197 14.07 -2.26 -8.92
CA TYR A 197 13.89 -1.20 -7.94
C TYR A 197 13.62 -1.75 -6.53
N ALA A 198 12.94 -2.89 -6.39
CA ALA A 198 12.77 -3.56 -5.12
C ALA A 198 14.12 -3.97 -4.52
N ARG A 199 15.01 -4.56 -5.34
CA ARG A 199 16.38 -4.85 -4.94
C ARG A 199 17.13 -3.58 -4.52
N ARG A 200 17.02 -2.52 -5.32
CA ARG A 200 17.69 -1.24 -5.02
C ARG A 200 17.18 -0.63 -3.71
N ALA A 201 15.88 -0.70 -3.44
CA ALA A 201 15.29 -0.27 -2.17
C ALA A 201 15.90 -1.01 -0.97
N VAL A 202 16.03 -2.33 -1.06
CA VAL A 202 16.67 -3.14 0.00
C VAL A 202 18.14 -2.77 0.18
N GLU A 203 18.89 -2.56 -0.91
CA GLU A 203 20.30 -2.13 -0.87
C GLU A 203 20.48 -0.76 -0.17
N LEU A 204 19.50 0.13 -0.30
CA LEU A 204 19.46 1.42 0.39
C LEU A 204 18.97 1.34 1.85
N GLY A 205 18.46 0.19 2.27
CA GLY A 205 17.94 -0.02 3.62
C GLY A 205 16.46 0.28 3.79
N CYS A 206 15.71 0.47 2.70
CA CYS A 206 14.25 0.62 2.76
C CYS A 206 13.59 -0.67 3.26
N LYS A 207 12.51 -0.51 4.03
CA LYS A 207 11.58 -1.60 4.28
C LYS A 207 10.63 -1.75 3.09
N ILE A 208 10.20 -2.98 2.82
CA ILE A 208 9.27 -3.30 1.74
C ILE A 208 7.96 -3.83 2.34
N ALA A 209 6.83 -3.32 1.86
CA ALA A 209 5.51 -3.92 2.02
C ALA A 209 5.11 -4.61 0.72
N ILE A 210 4.52 -5.79 0.81
CA ILE A 210 3.97 -6.50 -0.34
C ILE A 210 2.46 -6.53 -0.16
N ASN A 211 1.72 -5.89 -1.06
CA ASN A 211 0.27 -5.72 -0.96
C ASN A 211 -0.39 -6.04 -2.30
N CYS A 212 -1.64 -6.48 -2.24
CA CYS A 212 -2.45 -6.78 -3.43
C CYS A 212 -3.17 -5.56 -4.02
N ASP A 213 -3.42 -4.53 -3.20
CA ASP A 213 -4.29 -3.41 -3.59
C ASP A 213 -5.70 -3.94 -3.97
N ALA A 214 -6.20 -4.83 -3.09
CA ALA A 214 -7.39 -5.62 -3.36
C ALA A 214 -8.67 -4.79 -3.25
N HIS A 215 -9.52 -4.83 -4.29
CA HIS A 215 -10.82 -4.16 -4.34
C HIS A 215 -12.00 -5.15 -4.22
N ALA A 216 -11.69 -6.44 -4.06
CA ALA A 216 -12.64 -7.52 -3.86
C ALA A 216 -11.96 -8.63 -3.04
N THR A 217 -12.75 -9.53 -2.47
CA THR A 217 -12.23 -10.61 -1.61
C THR A 217 -11.28 -11.57 -2.31
N ASP A 218 -11.47 -11.82 -3.60
CA ASP A 218 -10.59 -12.63 -4.46
C ASP A 218 -9.35 -11.86 -4.96
N GLY A 219 -9.37 -10.53 -4.90
CA GLY A 219 -8.20 -9.69 -5.20
C GLY A 219 -6.99 -9.96 -4.30
N MET A 220 -7.18 -10.59 -3.14
CA MET A 220 -6.10 -11.00 -2.24
C MET A 220 -5.35 -12.27 -2.71
N ASP A 221 -5.84 -12.99 -3.72
CA ASP A 221 -5.24 -14.25 -4.18
C ASP A 221 -3.99 -14.05 -5.04
N ILE A 222 -3.64 -12.81 -5.36
CA ILE A 222 -2.53 -12.44 -6.24
C ILE A 222 -1.19 -12.14 -5.51
N LEU A 223 -1.16 -12.28 -4.18
CA LEU A 223 0.01 -11.92 -3.36
C LEU A 223 1.29 -12.67 -3.78
N GLU A 224 1.16 -13.87 -4.33
CA GLU A 224 2.29 -14.67 -4.83
C GLU A 224 3.10 -13.96 -5.93
N TYR A 225 2.48 -13.10 -6.74
CA TYR A 225 3.20 -12.31 -7.75
C TYR A 225 4.09 -11.24 -7.12
N GLY A 226 3.64 -10.62 -6.03
CA GLY A 226 4.47 -9.70 -5.26
C GLY A 226 5.67 -10.40 -4.61
N ILE A 227 5.45 -11.61 -4.06
CA ILE A 227 6.52 -12.46 -3.51
C ILE A 227 7.51 -12.85 -4.60
N ALA A 228 7.03 -13.24 -5.79
CA ALA A 228 7.90 -13.56 -6.91
C ALA A 228 8.76 -12.36 -7.34
N THR A 229 8.18 -11.15 -7.31
CA THR A 229 8.89 -9.89 -7.59
C THR A 229 9.93 -9.56 -6.52
N ALA A 230 9.66 -9.87 -5.25
CA ALA A 230 10.56 -9.63 -4.13
C ALA A 230 11.76 -10.61 -4.07
N ARG A 231 11.67 -11.76 -4.73
CA ARG A 231 12.72 -12.80 -4.84
C ARG A 231 13.78 -12.46 -5.87
#